data_87dee5f53583d45fb3f28cc3937c41a1
#
_entry.id   87dee5f53583d45fb3f28cc3937c41a1
#
_cell.length_a   1.000
_cell.length_b   1.000
_cell.length_c   1.000
_cell.angle_alpha   90.00
_cell.angle_beta   90.00
_cell.angle_gamma   90.00
#
_symmetry.space_group_name_H-M   'P 1'
#
loop_
_entity.id
_entity.type
_entity.pdbx_description
1 polymer ?
#
loop_
_entity_poly.entity_id
_entity_poly.type
_entity_poly.pdbx_seq_one_letter_code
_entity_poly.pdbx_strand_id
1 'polypeptide(L)'
;MKRLLVVLSCGLILLGVGYSQRATIAERLLATALPKQLGTNQLETLEEGLHVALCGAGGPMPSPRASGPCVVVVAGDHLFLVDAGANGPRNFARLGYPLGGIDAVFLTHFHSDHIDGLGELATLRWATGDDLTPLPVYGPEGVEGVIAGFNAAYSADFGYRHDHHGDLVAPLSAAGLTAVPFATPPDGELATVFSEGGLAVEALRVDHAPVSPAVGYRFTYGGRTLLISGDTAQSDKIGRFAEGIDLLVHEALSPEIIGMMEDTAKSLGNEIMAKIMFDVPDYHASPREAAETARDAGVGHLLYYHVVPPIIVPGQEALWL
;
A
#
# COMPACT_ATOMS: atom_id res chain seq x y z
N MET A 1 -22.30 -31.50 43.96
CA MET A 1 -21.34 -32.37 43.28
C MET A 1 -21.93 -33.14 42.09
N LYS A 2 -23.00 -33.96 42.23
CA LYS A 2 -23.53 -34.76 41.12
C LYS A 2 -23.94 -33.95 39.88
N ARG A 3 -24.59 -32.79 40.02
CA ARG A 3 -25.00 -31.92 38.87
C ARG A 3 -23.77 -31.28 38.16
N LEU A 4 -22.71 -30.94 38.88
CA LEU A 4 -21.48 -30.42 38.29
C LEU A 4 -20.72 -31.48 37.47
N LEU A 5 -20.68 -32.72 37.98
CA LEU A 5 -20.08 -33.86 37.25
C LEU A 5 -20.83 -34.19 35.95
N VAL A 6 -22.16 -34.12 35.97
CA VAL A 6 -22.97 -34.36 34.75
C VAL A 6 -22.72 -33.24 33.71
N VAL A 7 -22.65 -31.98 34.12
CA VAL A 7 -22.37 -30.86 33.20
C VAL A 7 -20.98 -30.99 32.61
N LEU A 8 -19.94 -31.31 33.40
CA LEU A 8 -18.58 -31.54 32.93
C LEU A 8 -18.49 -32.74 31.97
N SER A 9 -19.19 -33.86 32.28
CA SER A 9 -19.22 -35.04 31.39
C SER A 9 -19.91 -34.74 30.07
N CYS A 10 -21.03 -34.02 30.07
CA CYS A 10 -21.70 -33.59 28.83
C CYS A 10 -20.82 -32.64 28.02
N GLY A 11 -20.10 -31.72 28.67
CA GLY A 11 -19.16 -30.81 28.01
C GLY A 11 -18.03 -31.57 27.31
N LEU A 12 -17.42 -32.55 28.00
CA LEU A 12 -16.36 -33.38 27.41
C LEU A 12 -16.85 -34.25 26.25
N ILE A 13 -18.07 -34.80 26.32
CA ILE A 13 -18.67 -35.57 25.21
C ILE A 13 -18.93 -34.66 24.02
N LEU A 14 -19.47 -33.47 24.21
CA LEU A 14 -19.68 -32.49 23.14
C LEU A 14 -18.39 -32.06 22.47
N LEU A 15 -17.35 -31.82 23.27
CA LEU A 15 -15.99 -31.50 22.76
C LEU A 15 -15.42 -32.69 21.97
N GLY A 16 -15.58 -33.93 22.47
CA GLY A 16 -15.10 -35.11 21.79
C GLY A 16 -15.85 -35.36 20.46
N VAL A 17 -17.17 -35.17 20.43
CA VAL A 17 -17.97 -35.24 19.20
C VAL A 17 -17.57 -34.10 18.24
N GLY A 18 -17.46 -32.88 18.71
CA GLY A 18 -17.02 -31.76 17.89
C GLY A 18 -15.64 -31.99 17.29
N TYR A 19 -14.69 -32.53 18.07
CA TYR A 19 -13.35 -32.85 17.58
C TYR A 19 -13.39 -34.02 16.55
N SER A 20 -14.18 -35.05 16.78
CA SER A 20 -14.32 -36.17 15.84
C SER A 20 -15.00 -35.76 14.52
N GLN A 21 -15.88 -34.75 14.55
CA GLN A 21 -16.62 -34.25 13.40
C GLN A 21 -15.99 -33.01 12.77
N ARG A 22 -14.82 -32.57 13.25
CA ARG A 22 -14.19 -31.31 12.81
C ARG A 22 -14.00 -31.21 11.30
N ALA A 23 -13.65 -32.28 10.62
CA ALA A 23 -13.48 -32.29 9.17
C ALA A 23 -14.79 -32.02 8.43
N THR A 24 -15.87 -32.73 8.81
CA THR A 24 -17.20 -32.53 8.22
C THR A 24 -17.76 -31.11 8.50
N ILE A 25 -17.52 -30.61 9.71
CA ILE A 25 -17.89 -29.23 10.07
C ILE A 25 -17.11 -28.24 9.22
N ALA A 26 -15.79 -28.41 9.11
CA ALA A 26 -14.93 -27.55 8.30
C ALA A 26 -15.32 -27.58 6.81
N GLU A 27 -15.62 -28.76 6.26
CA GLU A 27 -16.08 -28.92 4.87
C GLU A 27 -17.36 -28.12 4.61
N ARG A 28 -18.35 -28.22 5.50
CA ARG A 28 -19.60 -27.46 5.38
C ARG A 28 -19.39 -25.96 5.50
N LEU A 29 -18.54 -25.53 6.43
CA LEU A 29 -18.19 -24.10 6.59
C LEU A 29 -17.46 -23.58 5.36
N LEU A 30 -16.50 -24.34 4.82
CA LEU A 30 -15.77 -23.98 3.61
C LEU A 30 -16.69 -23.92 2.39
N ALA A 31 -17.60 -24.90 2.23
CA ALA A 31 -18.57 -24.88 1.13
C ALA A 31 -19.48 -23.64 1.15
N THR A 32 -19.69 -23.05 2.32
CA THR A 32 -20.45 -21.79 2.47
C THR A 32 -19.57 -20.55 2.31
N ALA A 33 -18.32 -20.62 2.77
CA ALA A 33 -17.41 -19.46 2.80
C ALA A 33 -16.70 -19.23 1.45
N LEU A 34 -16.29 -20.31 0.76
CA LEU A 34 -15.53 -20.22 -0.50
C LEU A 34 -16.24 -19.43 -1.60
N PRO A 35 -17.54 -19.67 -1.91
CA PRO A 35 -18.23 -18.89 -2.92
C PRO A 35 -18.25 -17.39 -2.61
N LYS A 36 -18.41 -17.04 -1.33
CA LYS A 36 -18.39 -15.65 -0.90
C LYS A 36 -16.98 -15.06 -1.03
N GLN A 37 -15.96 -15.79 -0.59
CA GLN A 37 -14.58 -15.30 -0.65
C GLN A 37 -14.07 -15.15 -2.09
N LEU A 38 -14.39 -16.11 -2.98
CA LEU A 38 -13.97 -16.09 -4.38
C LEU A 38 -14.79 -15.13 -5.24
N GLY A 39 -16.04 -14.82 -4.85
CA GLY A 39 -16.93 -13.92 -5.56
C GLY A 39 -16.95 -12.49 -5.00
N THR A 40 -16.13 -12.13 -4.02
CA THR A 40 -16.09 -10.76 -3.51
C THR A 40 -15.34 -9.87 -4.50
N ASN A 41 -16.02 -8.81 -4.94
CA ASN A 41 -15.43 -7.73 -5.72
C ASN A 41 -15.83 -6.38 -5.08
N GLN A 42 -14.87 -5.72 -4.44
CA GLN A 42 -15.11 -4.45 -3.76
C GLN A 42 -15.56 -3.35 -4.72
N LEU A 43 -15.12 -3.37 -5.98
CA LEU A 43 -15.49 -2.37 -6.97
C LEU A 43 -17.01 -2.32 -7.21
N GLU A 44 -17.71 -3.48 -7.15
CA GLU A 44 -19.16 -3.55 -7.35
C GLU A 44 -19.96 -2.87 -6.23
N THR A 45 -19.32 -2.55 -5.11
CA THR A 45 -19.95 -1.90 -3.96
C THR A 45 -19.74 -0.39 -3.94
N LEU A 46 -18.86 0.13 -4.80
CA LEU A 46 -18.53 1.54 -4.88
C LEU A 46 -19.52 2.26 -5.83
N GLU A 47 -19.91 3.45 -5.46
CA GLU A 47 -20.64 4.36 -6.35
C GLU A 47 -19.65 5.01 -7.32
N GLU A 48 -20.16 5.61 -8.42
CA GLU A 48 -19.35 6.40 -9.33
C GLU A 48 -18.63 7.54 -8.58
N GLY A 49 -17.29 7.63 -8.71
CA GLY A 49 -16.53 8.65 -8.00
C GLY A 49 -15.03 8.36 -7.87
N LEU A 50 -14.38 9.15 -7.02
CA LEU A 50 -12.97 8.98 -6.64
C LEU A 50 -12.90 8.37 -5.23
N HIS A 51 -12.34 7.15 -5.12
CA HIS A 51 -12.26 6.42 -3.86
C HIS A 51 -10.81 6.08 -3.52
N VAL A 52 -10.54 5.99 -2.21
CA VAL A 52 -9.22 5.66 -1.67
C VAL A 52 -9.35 4.58 -0.61
N ALA A 53 -8.40 3.63 -0.60
CA ALA A 53 -8.21 2.69 0.49
C ALA A 53 -6.72 2.48 0.75
N LEU A 54 -6.35 2.17 1.99
CA LEU A 54 -4.97 1.84 2.33
C LEU A 54 -4.78 0.32 2.33
N CYS A 55 -3.98 -0.21 1.39
CA CYS A 55 -3.52 -1.59 1.41
C CYS A 55 -2.23 -1.74 2.24
N GLY A 56 -1.56 -0.62 2.54
CA GLY A 56 -0.45 -0.54 3.46
C GLY A 56 -0.19 0.89 3.92
N ALA A 57 0.05 1.07 5.22
CA ALA A 57 0.24 2.39 5.83
C ALA A 57 1.48 2.45 6.74
N GLY A 58 2.32 1.40 6.76
CA GLY A 58 3.59 1.41 7.47
C GLY A 58 4.74 1.84 6.58
N GLY A 59 5.92 1.98 7.17
CA GLY A 59 7.18 2.26 6.50
C GLY A 59 8.14 1.06 6.57
N PRO A 60 9.47 1.28 6.49
CA PRO A 60 10.47 0.21 6.37
C PRO A 60 10.62 -0.65 7.63
N MET A 61 10.13 -0.20 8.77
CA MET A 61 10.28 -0.93 10.03
C MET A 61 9.38 -2.15 10.08
N PRO A 62 9.91 -3.37 10.36
CA PRO A 62 9.11 -4.58 10.45
C PRO A 62 7.99 -4.45 11.50
N SER A 63 6.78 -4.80 11.12
CA SER A 63 5.62 -4.79 12.01
C SER A 63 4.69 -5.97 11.69
N PRO A 64 4.16 -6.68 12.70
CA PRO A 64 3.17 -7.73 12.46
C PRO A 64 1.80 -7.20 12.04
N ARG A 65 1.56 -5.90 12.14
CA ARG A 65 0.27 -5.25 11.92
C ARG A 65 0.26 -4.23 10.78
N ALA A 66 1.42 -3.75 10.34
CA ALA A 66 1.55 -2.78 9.27
C ALA A 66 2.24 -3.42 8.07
N SER A 67 1.79 -3.04 6.89
CA SER A 67 2.40 -3.35 5.60
C SER A 67 3.08 -2.11 5.07
N GLY A 68 4.07 -2.27 4.20
CA GLY A 68 4.71 -1.14 3.51
C GLY A 68 3.72 -0.27 2.74
N PRO A 69 4.10 0.93 2.33
CA PRO A 69 3.21 1.90 1.68
C PRO A 69 2.48 1.31 0.48
N CYS A 70 1.16 1.46 0.46
CA CYS A 70 0.32 0.96 -0.62
C CYS A 70 -1.05 1.64 -0.54
N VAL A 71 -1.37 2.50 -1.51
CA VAL A 71 -2.64 3.23 -1.58
C VAL A 71 -3.41 2.77 -2.81
N VAL A 72 -4.65 2.29 -2.60
CA VAL A 72 -5.60 1.99 -3.68
C VAL A 72 -6.31 3.26 -4.08
N VAL A 73 -6.39 3.54 -5.37
CA VAL A 73 -7.19 4.61 -5.94
C VAL A 73 -8.14 4.02 -6.97
N VAL A 74 -9.45 4.26 -6.79
CA VAL A 74 -10.49 3.91 -7.76
C VAL A 74 -11.09 5.21 -8.28
N ALA A 75 -11.11 5.37 -9.59
CA ALA A 75 -11.64 6.56 -10.26
C ALA A 75 -12.49 6.13 -11.48
N GLY A 76 -13.80 6.09 -11.33
CA GLY A 76 -14.69 5.48 -12.29
C GLY A 76 -14.33 4.00 -12.50
N ASP A 77 -14.05 3.62 -13.74
CA ASP A 77 -13.66 2.25 -14.10
C ASP A 77 -12.17 1.95 -13.86
N HIS A 78 -11.37 2.93 -13.46
CA HIS A 78 -9.94 2.77 -13.25
C HIS A 78 -9.59 2.32 -11.83
N LEU A 79 -8.66 1.36 -11.72
CA LEU A 79 -8.13 0.82 -10.49
C LEU A 79 -6.61 0.91 -10.46
N PHE A 80 -6.07 1.76 -9.59
CA PHE A 80 -4.65 2.02 -9.47
C PHE A 80 -4.09 1.70 -8.08
N LEU A 81 -2.78 1.48 -8.03
CA LEU A 81 -2.01 1.51 -6.80
C LEU A 81 -1.00 2.66 -6.85
N VAL A 82 -0.83 3.35 -5.72
CA VAL A 82 0.32 4.21 -5.48
C VAL A 82 1.20 3.50 -4.46
N ASP A 83 2.41 3.19 -4.90
CA ASP A 83 3.37 2.30 -4.27
C ASP A 83 2.88 0.85 -4.07
N ALA A 84 3.81 -0.06 -3.94
CA ALA A 84 3.57 -1.49 -3.75
C ALA A 84 4.53 -2.07 -2.72
N GLY A 85 4.43 -1.58 -1.50
CA GLY A 85 5.27 -2.05 -0.39
C GLY A 85 4.96 -3.48 0.04
N ALA A 86 5.83 -4.02 0.90
CA ALA A 86 5.73 -5.40 1.39
C ALA A 86 4.35 -5.70 2.00
N ASN A 87 3.75 -6.83 1.65
CA ASN A 87 2.38 -7.26 1.98
C ASN A 87 1.23 -6.40 1.42
N GLY A 88 1.49 -5.27 0.78
CA GLY A 88 0.48 -4.43 0.14
C GLY A 88 -0.41 -5.21 -0.81
N PRO A 89 0.13 -5.97 -1.79
CA PRO A 89 -0.64 -6.79 -2.72
C PRO A 89 -1.57 -7.81 -2.04
N ARG A 90 -1.12 -8.43 -0.95
CA ARG A 90 -1.94 -9.37 -0.17
C ARG A 90 -3.09 -8.70 0.56
N ASN A 91 -2.84 -7.51 1.10
CA ASN A 91 -3.89 -6.74 1.76
C ASN A 91 -4.89 -6.19 0.75
N PHE A 92 -4.44 -5.74 -0.42
CA PHE A 92 -5.30 -5.35 -1.53
C PHE A 92 -6.32 -6.46 -1.85
N ALA A 93 -5.86 -7.72 -2.00
CA ALA A 93 -6.73 -8.86 -2.19
C ALA A 93 -7.65 -9.14 -1.00
N ARG A 94 -7.17 -8.97 0.26
CA ARG A 94 -7.99 -9.12 1.47
C ARG A 94 -9.07 -8.07 1.60
N LEU A 95 -8.84 -6.88 1.08
CA LEU A 95 -9.85 -5.81 0.99
C LEU A 95 -10.93 -6.12 -0.05
N GLY A 96 -10.75 -7.17 -0.84
CA GLY A 96 -11.71 -7.62 -1.84
C GLY A 96 -11.58 -6.94 -3.20
N TYR A 97 -10.49 -6.21 -3.44
CA TYR A 97 -10.22 -5.65 -4.76
C TYR A 97 -9.69 -6.73 -5.72
N PRO A 98 -10.10 -6.73 -7.00
CA PRO A 98 -9.66 -7.72 -7.98
C PRO A 98 -8.23 -7.43 -8.43
N LEU A 99 -7.28 -8.31 -8.08
CA LEU A 99 -5.87 -8.16 -8.48
C LEU A 99 -5.68 -8.08 -9.99
N GLY A 100 -6.43 -8.89 -10.75
CA GLY A 100 -6.40 -8.91 -12.20
C GLY A 100 -6.93 -7.64 -12.86
N GLY A 101 -7.68 -6.81 -12.15
CA GLY A 101 -8.25 -5.56 -12.65
C GLY A 101 -7.39 -4.33 -12.41
N ILE A 102 -6.14 -4.48 -11.95
CA ILE A 102 -5.25 -3.32 -11.72
C ILE A 102 -4.76 -2.79 -13.07
N ASP A 103 -5.08 -1.53 -13.39
CA ASP A 103 -4.67 -0.86 -14.61
C ASP A 103 -3.20 -0.44 -14.58
N ALA A 104 -2.74 0.14 -13.47
CA ALA A 104 -1.36 0.61 -13.32
C ALA A 104 -0.93 0.77 -11.86
N VAL A 105 0.39 0.85 -11.66
CA VAL A 105 1.04 1.27 -10.42
C VAL A 105 1.74 2.61 -10.67
N PHE A 106 1.68 3.51 -9.68
CA PHE A 106 2.42 4.77 -9.65
C PHE A 106 3.43 4.72 -8.50
N LEU A 107 4.72 4.75 -8.79
CA LEU A 107 5.77 4.75 -7.77
C LEU A 107 6.18 6.18 -7.41
N THR A 108 6.18 6.47 -6.11
CA THR A 108 6.60 7.78 -5.60
C THR A 108 8.11 7.94 -5.65
N HIS A 109 8.84 6.92 -5.26
CA HIS A 109 10.30 6.80 -5.28
C HIS A 109 10.73 5.33 -5.16
N PHE A 110 12.03 5.04 -5.01
CA PHE A 110 12.53 3.68 -5.12
C PHE A 110 13.14 3.12 -3.82
N HIS A 111 12.74 3.61 -2.65
CA HIS A 111 13.03 2.91 -1.41
C HIS A 111 12.39 1.52 -1.42
N SER A 112 13.04 0.56 -0.77
CA SER A 112 12.62 -0.84 -0.81
C SER A 112 11.21 -1.05 -0.29
N ASP A 113 10.82 -0.37 0.76
CA ASP A 113 9.49 -0.49 1.37
C ASP A 113 8.35 0.02 0.49
N HIS A 114 8.64 0.82 -0.56
CA HIS A 114 7.68 1.28 -1.58
C HIS A 114 7.58 0.32 -2.78
N ILE A 115 8.58 -0.55 -3.00
CA ILE A 115 8.68 -1.40 -4.19
C ILE A 115 8.72 -2.90 -3.89
N ASP A 116 8.96 -3.34 -2.65
CA ASP A 116 9.19 -4.74 -2.27
C ASP A 116 8.08 -5.71 -2.70
N GLY A 117 6.85 -5.23 -2.84
CA GLY A 117 5.69 -6.01 -3.28
C GLY A 117 5.49 -6.12 -4.80
N LEU A 118 6.27 -5.40 -5.63
CA LEU A 118 6.05 -5.33 -7.08
C LEU A 118 6.09 -6.69 -7.77
N GLY A 119 7.05 -7.55 -7.44
CA GLY A 119 7.16 -8.87 -8.05
C GLY A 119 5.99 -9.79 -7.70
N GLU A 120 5.52 -9.76 -6.45
CA GLU A 120 4.32 -10.49 -6.03
C GLU A 120 3.08 -9.94 -6.73
N LEU A 121 2.94 -8.60 -6.79
CA LEU A 121 1.83 -7.94 -7.45
C LEU A 121 1.73 -8.33 -8.92
N ALA A 122 2.84 -8.25 -9.66
CA ALA A 122 2.92 -8.63 -11.05
C ALA A 122 2.46 -10.07 -11.28
N THR A 123 2.94 -11.00 -10.44
CA THR A 123 2.57 -12.42 -10.53
C THR A 123 1.10 -12.65 -10.23
N LEU A 124 0.56 -12.01 -9.19
CA LEU A 124 -0.83 -12.16 -8.81
C LEU A 124 -1.79 -11.54 -9.85
N ARG A 125 -1.48 -10.34 -10.35
CA ARG A 125 -2.27 -9.70 -11.40
C ARG A 125 -2.30 -10.57 -12.67
N TRP A 126 -1.14 -11.02 -13.13
CA TRP A 126 -1.01 -11.87 -14.30
C TRP A 126 -1.80 -13.19 -14.18
N ALA A 127 -1.72 -13.85 -13.01
CA ALA A 127 -2.36 -15.15 -12.80
C ALA A 127 -3.89 -15.08 -12.54
N THR A 128 -4.46 -13.89 -12.32
CA THR A 128 -5.88 -13.70 -11.99
C THR A 128 -6.63 -12.76 -12.93
N GLY A 129 -5.90 -12.11 -13.85
CA GLY A 129 -6.46 -11.21 -14.85
C GLY A 129 -6.66 -11.87 -16.21
N ASP A 130 -7.29 -11.16 -17.10
CA ASP A 130 -7.47 -11.50 -18.52
C ASP A 130 -6.70 -10.54 -19.45
N ASP A 131 -5.88 -9.66 -18.88
CA ASP A 131 -5.01 -8.78 -19.63
C ASP A 131 -3.95 -9.53 -20.44
N LEU A 132 -3.67 -9.01 -21.61
CA LEU A 132 -2.66 -9.57 -22.53
C LEU A 132 -1.33 -8.80 -22.51
N THR A 133 -1.20 -7.84 -21.59
CA THR A 133 0.00 -7.00 -21.47
C THR A 133 0.51 -6.99 -20.03
N PRO A 134 1.86 -6.87 -19.84
CA PRO A 134 2.44 -6.69 -18.52
C PRO A 134 1.87 -5.47 -17.78
N LEU A 135 1.86 -5.52 -16.45
CA LEU A 135 1.34 -4.42 -15.62
C LEU A 135 2.17 -3.14 -15.84
N PRO A 136 1.55 -2.02 -16.27
CA PRO A 136 2.22 -0.73 -16.39
C PRO A 136 2.63 -0.19 -15.01
N VAL A 137 3.87 0.31 -14.90
CA VAL A 137 4.38 0.96 -13.70
C VAL A 137 4.92 2.34 -14.07
N TYR A 138 4.18 3.35 -13.69
CA TYR A 138 4.58 4.75 -13.85
C TYR A 138 5.55 5.12 -12.73
N GLY A 139 6.60 5.85 -13.08
CA GLY A 139 7.56 6.35 -12.11
C GLY A 139 8.49 7.40 -12.68
N PRO A 140 9.15 8.18 -11.81
CA PRO A 140 10.17 9.12 -12.26
C PRO A 140 11.36 8.41 -12.90
N GLU A 141 12.35 9.17 -13.39
CA GLU A 141 13.56 8.64 -14.04
C GLU A 141 14.23 7.56 -13.17
N GLY A 142 14.56 6.42 -13.77
CA GLY A 142 15.15 5.25 -13.10
C GLY A 142 14.18 4.10 -12.84
N VAL A 143 12.88 4.31 -13.02
CA VAL A 143 11.86 3.25 -12.90
C VAL A 143 12.18 2.06 -13.82
N GLU A 144 12.76 2.29 -15.00
CA GLU A 144 13.14 1.24 -15.95
C GLU A 144 14.14 0.24 -15.32
N GLY A 145 15.10 0.75 -14.52
CA GLY A 145 16.06 -0.10 -13.82
C GLY A 145 15.41 -0.97 -12.74
N VAL A 146 14.46 -0.43 -12.00
CA VAL A 146 13.69 -1.15 -11.00
C VAL A 146 12.87 -2.27 -11.66
N ILE A 147 12.12 -1.93 -12.70
CA ILE A 147 11.26 -2.89 -13.41
C ILE A 147 12.07 -3.99 -14.11
N ALA A 148 13.19 -3.63 -14.73
CA ALA A 148 14.11 -4.63 -15.32
C ALA A 148 14.64 -5.61 -14.26
N GLY A 149 14.97 -5.11 -13.06
CA GLY A 149 15.41 -5.93 -11.93
C GLY A 149 14.34 -6.94 -11.47
N PHE A 150 13.10 -6.50 -11.27
CA PHE A 150 11.99 -7.39 -10.89
C PHE A 150 11.68 -8.41 -11.99
N ASN A 151 11.59 -8.00 -13.24
CA ASN A 151 11.35 -8.91 -14.36
C ASN A 151 12.45 -9.97 -14.49
N ALA A 152 13.72 -9.59 -14.31
CA ALA A 152 14.83 -10.53 -14.31
C ALA A 152 14.75 -11.55 -13.15
N ALA A 153 14.41 -11.08 -11.94
CA ALA A 153 14.26 -11.92 -10.75
C ALA A 153 13.14 -12.96 -10.88
N TYR A 154 12.03 -12.60 -11.54
CA TYR A 154 10.83 -13.44 -11.69
C TYR A 154 10.78 -14.22 -13.00
N SER A 155 11.74 -14.05 -13.90
CA SER A 155 11.73 -14.64 -15.26
C SER A 155 11.57 -16.17 -15.26
N ALA A 156 12.20 -16.89 -14.32
CA ALA A 156 12.05 -18.33 -14.21
C ALA A 156 10.63 -18.74 -13.76
N ASP A 157 10.03 -18.01 -12.80
CA ASP A 157 8.67 -18.27 -12.31
C ASP A 157 7.63 -18.05 -13.42
N PHE A 158 7.81 -17.07 -14.29
CA PHE A 158 6.96 -16.87 -15.46
C PHE A 158 6.95 -18.11 -16.37
N GLY A 159 8.12 -18.68 -16.66
CA GLY A 159 8.22 -19.92 -17.42
C GLY A 159 7.53 -21.09 -16.74
N TYR A 160 7.77 -21.30 -15.44
CA TYR A 160 7.18 -22.41 -14.70
C TYR A 160 5.64 -22.37 -14.67
N ARG A 161 5.06 -21.17 -14.49
CA ARG A 161 3.60 -21.02 -14.47
C ARG A 161 2.98 -21.19 -15.83
N HIS A 162 3.61 -20.63 -16.88
CA HIS A 162 3.16 -20.83 -18.25
C HIS A 162 3.20 -22.30 -18.63
N ASP A 163 4.31 -23.00 -18.39
CA ASP A 163 4.48 -24.41 -18.71
C ASP A 163 3.44 -25.30 -18.00
N HIS A 164 3.02 -24.92 -16.79
CA HIS A 164 2.04 -25.68 -16.01
C HIS A 164 0.59 -25.35 -16.36
N HIS A 165 0.26 -24.06 -16.58
CA HIS A 165 -1.12 -23.58 -16.71
C HIS A 165 -1.51 -23.18 -18.14
N GLY A 166 -0.52 -22.96 -19.04
CA GLY A 166 -0.73 -22.53 -20.42
C GLY A 166 -1.25 -21.10 -20.55
N ASP A 167 -1.54 -20.71 -21.79
CA ASP A 167 -1.94 -19.35 -22.16
C ASP A 167 -3.28 -18.89 -21.55
N LEU A 168 -4.15 -19.82 -21.16
CA LEU A 168 -5.43 -19.45 -20.53
C LEU A 168 -5.26 -18.73 -19.19
N VAL A 169 -4.25 -19.12 -18.41
CA VAL A 169 -3.99 -18.60 -17.06
C VAL A 169 -2.76 -17.72 -17.01
N ALA A 170 -1.75 -18.09 -17.80
CA ALA A 170 -0.42 -17.50 -17.71
C ALA A 170 0.19 -17.21 -19.10
N PRO A 171 -0.45 -16.34 -19.94
CA PRO A 171 0.10 -15.98 -21.23
C PRO A 171 1.40 -15.19 -21.04
N LEU A 172 2.51 -15.65 -21.65
CA LEU A 172 3.82 -14.99 -21.52
C LEU A 172 3.82 -13.54 -22.01
N SER A 173 2.89 -13.17 -22.90
CA SER A 173 2.72 -11.79 -23.36
C SER A 173 2.32 -10.81 -22.26
N ALA A 174 1.69 -11.28 -21.19
CA ALA A 174 1.21 -10.47 -20.06
C ALA A 174 2.09 -10.61 -18.80
N ALA A 175 3.15 -11.42 -18.87
CA ALA A 175 4.01 -11.68 -17.71
C ALA A 175 4.84 -10.44 -17.31
N GLY A 176 4.90 -10.16 -16.01
CA GLY A 176 5.77 -9.15 -15.43
C GLY A 176 5.21 -7.71 -15.47
N LEU A 177 6.13 -6.77 -15.60
CA LEU A 177 5.92 -5.34 -15.46
C LEU A 177 6.43 -4.59 -16.69
N THR A 178 5.79 -3.47 -17.05
CA THR A 178 6.28 -2.54 -18.09
C THR A 178 6.53 -1.18 -17.45
N ALA A 179 7.74 -0.65 -17.58
CA ALA A 179 8.08 0.68 -17.12
C ALA A 179 7.46 1.77 -18.00
N VAL A 180 6.85 2.76 -17.38
CA VAL A 180 6.33 3.98 -18.01
C VAL A 180 7.01 5.18 -17.34
N PRO A 181 8.25 5.51 -17.75
CA PRO A 181 9.01 6.59 -17.15
C PRO A 181 8.44 7.96 -17.52
N PHE A 182 8.54 8.91 -16.60
CA PHE A 182 8.28 10.33 -16.86
C PHE A 182 9.39 11.19 -16.26
N ALA A 183 9.56 12.38 -16.82
CA ALA A 183 10.49 13.36 -16.27
C ALA A 183 9.95 13.93 -14.96
N THR A 184 10.75 13.91 -13.90
CA THR A 184 10.40 14.54 -12.63
C THR A 184 10.06 16.02 -12.88
N PRO A 185 8.87 16.50 -12.45
CA PRO A 185 8.49 17.89 -12.69
C PRO A 185 9.51 18.88 -12.11
N PRO A 186 9.67 20.06 -12.72
CA PRO A 186 10.38 21.15 -12.08
C PRO A 186 9.78 21.50 -10.72
N ASP A 187 10.58 22.06 -9.86
CA ASP A 187 10.13 22.43 -8.52
C ASP A 187 8.95 23.41 -8.58
N GLY A 188 7.86 23.09 -7.86
CA GLY A 188 6.65 23.91 -7.83
C GLY A 188 5.75 23.79 -9.07
N GLU A 189 5.97 22.80 -9.94
CA GLU A 189 5.13 22.51 -11.11
C GLU A 189 4.47 21.13 -11.00
N LEU A 190 3.38 20.95 -11.75
CA LEU A 190 2.72 19.66 -11.95
C LEU A 190 2.99 19.16 -13.36
N ALA A 191 3.19 17.85 -13.50
CA ALA A 191 3.25 17.19 -14.81
C ALA A 191 2.17 16.13 -14.90
N THR A 192 1.31 16.22 -15.92
CA THR A 192 0.33 15.16 -16.20
C THR A 192 1.07 13.91 -16.67
N VAL A 193 0.92 12.81 -15.93
CA VAL A 193 1.55 11.51 -16.23
C VAL A 193 0.55 10.48 -16.75
N PHE A 194 -0.76 10.69 -16.47
CA PHE A 194 -1.84 9.85 -17.00
C PHE A 194 -3.09 10.73 -17.20
N SER A 195 -3.84 10.49 -18.29
CA SER A 195 -5.13 11.14 -18.51
C SER A 195 -6.00 10.29 -19.42
N GLU A 196 -7.13 9.83 -18.90
CA GLU A 196 -8.12 9.02 -19.61
C GLU A 196 -9.49 9.11 -18.92
N GLY A 197 -10.59 9.02 -19.67
CA GLY A 197 -11.94 8.90 -19.12
C GLY A 197 -12.39 10.03 -18.18
N GLY A 198 -11.77 11.22 -18.26
CA GLY A 198 -12.03 12.34 -17.34
C GLY A 198 -11.19 12.28 -16.06
N LEU A 199 -10.37 11.26 -15.88
CA LEU A 199 -9.34 11.18 -14.86
C LEU A 199 -8.05 11.87 -15.34
N ALA A 200 -7.44 12.65 -14.47
CA ALA A 200 -6.07 13.14 -14.63
C ALA A 200 -5.23 12.73 -13.41
N VAL A 201 -4.02 12.21 -13.67
CA VAL A 201 -3.01 11.96 -12.65
C VAL A 201 -1.81 12.86 -12.97
N GLU A 202 -1.44 13.67 -12.00
CA GLU A 202 -0.34 14.63 -12.12
C GLU A 202 0.70 14.33 -11.04
N ALA A 203 1.98 14.29 -11.45
CA ALA A 203 3.10 14.17 -10.52
C ALA A 203 3.57 15.55 -10.08
N LEU A 204 4.10 15.63 -8.86
CA LEU A 204 4.77 16.80 -8.30
C LEU A 204 6.05 16.36 -7.59
N ARG A 205 7.10 17.19 -7.68
CA ARG A 205 8.35 16.94 -6.92
C ARG A 205 8.10 17.19 -5.44
N VAL A 206 8.61 16.27 -4.59
CA VAL A 206 8.60 16.41 -3.12
C VAL A 206 10.01 16.52 -2.56
N ASP A 207 10.13 16.87 -1.28
CA ASP A 207 11.41 17.12 -0.61
C ASP A 207 11.81 15.91 0.25
N HIS A 208 12.49 14.95 -0.36
CA HIS A 208 12.96 13.73 0.31
C HIS A 208 14.48 13.52 0.20
N ALA A 209 15.26 14.61 0.12
CA ALA A 209 16.71 14.51 -0.02
C ALA A 209 17.36 13.76 1.16
N PRO A 210 18.34 12.85 0.92
CA PRO A 210 19.10 12.68 -0.33
C PRO A 210 18.45 11.79 -1.39
N VAL A 211 17.24 11.28 -1.17
CA VAL A 211 16.49 10.43 -2.12
C VAL A 211 16.00 11.29 -3.29
N SER A 212 16.43 10.95 -4.48
CA SER A 212 16.07 11.66 -5.71
C SER A 212 16.18 10.74 -6.90
N PRO A 213 15.15 10.68 -7.75
CA PRO A 213 13.92 11.46 -7.70
C PRO A 213 12.92 10.98 -6.63
N ALA A 214 12.06 11.89 -6.14
CA ALA A 214 10.92 11.60 -5.29
C ALA A 214 9.74 12.50 -5.68
N VAL A 215 8.55 11.90 -5.79
CA VAL A 215 7.33 12.57 -6.26
C VAL A 215 6.11 12.20 -5.42
N GLY A 216 5.14 13.10 -5.36
CA GLY A 216 3.76 12.81 -4.96
C GLY A 216 2.85 12.79 -6.19
N TYR A 217 1.59 12.40 -5.99
CA TYR A 217 0.60 12.31 -7.07
C TYR A 217 -0.70 12.99 -6.71
N ARG A 218 -1.23 13.79 -7.65
CA ARG A 218 -2.56 14.37 -7.57
C ARG A 218 -3.49 13.70 -8.57
N PHE A 219 -4.60 13.15 -8.08
CA PHE A 219 -5.67 12.55 -8.86
C PHE A 219 -6.86 13.48 -8.89
N THR A 220 -7.40 13.73 -10.07
CA THR A 220 -8.62 14.53 -10.25
C THR A 220 -9.62 13.73 -11.08
N TYR A 221 -10.82 13.47 -10.52
CA TYR A 221 -11.89 12.76 -11.19
C TYR A 221 -13.27 13.19 -10.67
N GLY A 222 -14.24 13.36 -11.56
CA GLY A 222 -15.63 13.67 -11.18
C GLY A 222 -15.78 14.95 -10.33
N GLY A 223 -14.86 15.92 -10.48
CA GLY A 223 -14.82 17.15 -9.69
C GLY A 223 -14.26 16.97 -8.27
N ARG A 224 -13.69 15.79 -7.95
CA ARG A 224 -12.98 15.49 -6.70
C ARG A 224 -11.50 15.46 -6.91
N THR A 225 -10.73 15.82 -5.87
CA THR A 225 -9.28 15.87 -5.92
C THR A 225 -8.66 15.19 -4.70
N LEU A 226 -7.72 14.28 -4.97
CA LEU A 226 -6.89 13.57 -4.02
C LEU A 226 -5.43 13.94 -4.26
N LEU A 227 -4.68 14.21 -3.21
CA LEU A 227 -3.21 14.31 -3.24
C LEU A 227 -2.60 13.25 -2.33
N ILE A 228 -1.64 12.49 -2.84
CA ILE A 228 -0.82 11.52 -2.10
C ILE A 228 0.60 12.08 -2.07
N SER A 229 1.15 12.35 -0.88
CA SER A 229 2.41 13.06 -0.72
C SER A 229 3.64 12.29 -1.24
N GLY A 230 3.64 10.94 -1.16
CA GLY A 230 4.90 10.21 -1.11
C GLY A 230 5.65 10.54 0.19
N ASP A 231 6.91 10.12 0.31
CA ASP A 231 7.73 10.51 1.44
C ASP A 231 8.30 11.90 1.21
N THR A 232 8.21 12.77 2.21
CA THR A 232 8.63 14.16 2.08
C THR A 232 8.87 14.80 3.44
N ALA A 233 9.93 15.58 3.58
CA ALA A 233 10.00 16.56 4.66
C ALA A 233 8.83 17.55 4.56
N GLN A 234 8.55 18.27 5.64
CA GLN A 234 7.58 19.38 5.60
C GLN A 234 7.92 20.35 4.46
N SER A 235 6.93 20.68 3.64
CA SER A 235 7.16 21.48 2.44
C SER A 235 5.95 22.33 2.07
N ASP A 236 6.18 23.62 1.82
CA ASP A 236 5.18 24.55 1.28
C ASP A 236 4.62 24.09 -0.09
N LYS A 237 5.33 23.20 -0.79
CA LYS A 237 4.90 22.67 -2.10
C LYS A 237 3.64 21.84 -1.95
N ILE A 238 3.64 20.91 -0.97
CA ILE A 238 2.44 20.10 -0.69
C ILE A 238 1.27 21.03 -0.37
N GLY A 239 1.46 22.03 0.50
CA GLY A 239 0.41 22.99 0.86
C GLY A 239 -0.17 23.69 -0.37
N ARG A 240 0.66 24.18 -1.30
CA ARG A 240 0.20 24.85 -2.54
C ARG A 240 -0.61 23.93 -3.46
N PHE A 241 -0.19 22.67 -3.63
CA PHE A 241 -0.88 21.73 -4.50
C PHE A 241 -2.09 21.07 -3.81
N ALA A 242 -2.18 21.18 -2.49
CA ALA A 242 -3.30 20.72 -1.66
C ALA A 242 -4.34 21.80 -1.40
N GLU A 243 -4.22 23.02 -1.96
CA GLU A 243 -5.16 24.11 -1.69
C GLU A 243 -6.60 23.72 -2.11
N GLY A 244 -7.48 23.61 -1.10
CA GLY A 244 -8.91 23.32 -1.27
C GLY A 244 -9.25 21.93 -1.80
N ILE A 245 -8.32 20.95 -1.79
CA ILE A 245 -8.60 19.58 -2.23
C ILE A 245 -9.50 18.82 -1.24
N ASP A 246 -10.16 17.76 -1.74
CA ASP A 246 -11.07 16.96 -0.91
C ASP A 246 -10.31 16.08 0.10
N LEU A 247 -9.20 15.45 -0.31
CA LEU A 247 -8.42 14.53 0.51
C LEU A 247 -6.92 14.66 0.28
N LEU A 248 -6.17 14.83 1.37
CA LEU A 248 -4.72 14.70 1.42
C LEU A 248 -4.36 13.39 2.13
N VAL A 249 -3.67 12.49 1.43
CA VAL A 249 -3.01 11.30 2.00
C VAL A 249 -1.55 11.67 2.22
N HIS A 250 -1.14 11.82 3.47
CA HIS A 250 0.19 12.33 3.81
C HIS A 250 0.96 11.35 4.68
N GLU A 251 2.26 11.22 4.43
CA GLU A 251 3.16 10.47 5.28
C GLU A 251 3.24 11.09 6.69
N ALA A 252 3.67 10.32 7.67
CA ALA A 252 3.84 10.82 9.02
C ALA A 252 4.88 10.04 9.82
N LEU A 253 5.91 10.75 10.29
CA LEU A 253 6.93 10.22 11.19
C LEU A 253 6.84 10.93 12.54
N SER A 254 6.69 10.18 13.66
CA SER A 254 6.68 10.76 15.00
C SER A 254 8.10 11.05 15.50
N PRO A 255 8.53 12.31 15.57
CA PRO A 255 9.86 12.64 16.06
C PRO A 255 10.03 12.29 17.55
N GLU A 256 8.97 12.36 18.35
CA GLU A 256 8.98 12.01 19.77
C GLU A 256 9.33 10.52 19.96
N ILE A 257 8.67 9.63 19.21
CA ILE A 257 8.90 8.19 19.33
C ILE A 257 10.27 7.82 18.75
N ILE A 258 10.67 8.43 17.64
CA ILE A 258 12.01 8.26 17.07
C ILE A 258 13.08 8.70 18.06
N GLY A 259 12.93 9.84 18.74
CA GLY A 259 13.84 10.30 19.79
C GLY A 259 13.95 9.31 20.96
N MET A 260 12.84 8.73 21.41
CA MET A 260 12.84 7.66 22.43
C MET A 260 13.60 6.41 21.95
N MET A 261 13.47 6.06 20.68
CA MET A 261 14.20 4.91 20.09
C MET A 261 15.70 5.20 19.97
N GLU A 262 16.08 6.42 19.60
CA GLU A 262 17.47 6.87 19.54
C GLU A 262 18.13 6.78 20.93
N ASP A 263 17.50 7.36 21.95
CA ASP A 263 18.00 7.31 23.33
C ASP A 263 18.11 5.87 23.85
N THR A 264 17.14 5.04 23.54
CA THR A 264 17.18 3.61 23.88
C THR A 264 18.35 2.91 23.20
N ALA A 265 18.55 3.14 21.90
CA ALA A 265 19.65 2.56 21.13
C ALA A 265 21.02 2.98 21.72
N LYS A 266 21.18 4.27 22.05
CA LYS A 266 22.39 4.78 22.73
C LYS A 266 22.62 4.08 24.07
N SER A 267 21.59 3.93 24.89
CA SER A 267 21.69 3.28 26.21
C SER A 267 22.10 1.80 26.12
N LEU A 268 21.74 1.14 25.03
CA LEU A 268 22.09 -0.25 24.72
C LEU A 268 23.43 -0.39 23.98
N GLY A 269 24.14 0.71 23.66
CA GLY A 269 25.36 0.70 22.89
C GLY A 269 25.16 0.34 21.41
N ASN A 270 23.95 0.43 20.87
CA ASN A 270 23.64 0.20 19.45
C ASN A 270 23.81 1.49 18.64
N GLU A 271 25.06 1.82 18.33
CA GLU A 271 25.41 3.05 17.60
C GLU A 271 24.80 3.13 16.20
N ILE A 272 24.65 1.97 15.52
CA ILE A 272 24.05 1.92 14.18
C ILE A 272 22.59 2.34 14.25
N MET A 273 21.81 1.75 15.15
CA MET A 273 20.40 2.10 15.31
C MET A 273 20.24 3.54 15.77
N ALA A 274 21.08 4.01 16.71
CA ALA A 274 21.06 5.40 17.16
C ALA A 274 21.31 6.38 16.00
N LYS A 275 22.27 6.05 15.12
CA LYS A 275 22.54 6.88 13.92
C LYS A 275 21.35 6.90 12.96
N ILE A 276 20.72 5.75 12.70
CA ILE A 276 19.54 5.69 11.84
C ILE A 276 18.41 6.57 12.42
N MET A 277 18.10 6.42 13.71
CA MET A 277 17.04 7.20 14.37
C MET A 277 17.33 8.71 14.38
N PHE A 278 18.61 9.10 14.44
CA PHE A 278 19.04 10.50 14.33
C PHE A 278 18.82 11.07 12.93
N ASP A 279 19.05 10.26 11.88
CA ASP A 279 18.99 10.72 10.49
C ASP A 279 17.57 10.80 9.92
N VAL A 280 16.69 9.83 10.26
CA VAL A 280 15.38 9.72 9.60
C VAL A 280 14.46 10.93 9.74
N PRO A 281 14.46 11.75 10.80
CA PRO A 281 13.60 12.93 10.86
C PRO A 281 13.91 14.02 9.83
N ASP A 282 15.12 14.03 9.24
CA ASP A 282 15.55 15.11 8.35
C ASP A 282 14.80 15.15 7.01
N TYR A 283 14.21 14.03 6.59
CA TYR A 283 13.57 13.88 5.28
C TYR A 283 12.12 13.36 5.32
N HIS A 284 11.50 13.41 6.50
CA HIS A 284 10.09 13.07 6.71
C HIS A 284 9.34 14.21 7.42
N ALA A 285 8.03 14.26 7.22
CA ALA A 285 7.16 15.20 7.93
C ALA A 285 6.58 14.57 9.20
N SER A 286 6.47 15.38 10.26
CA SER A 286 5.75 14.97 11.46
C SER A 286 4.23 14.99 11.24
N PRO A 287 3.45 14.23 12.04
CA PRO A 287 1.99 14.28 12.00
C PRO A 287 1.44 15.70 12.21
N ARG A 288 2.10 16.49 13.06
CA ARG A 288 1.72 17.89 13.32
C ARG A 288 1.93 18.75 12.08
N GLU A 289 3.08 18.66 11.42
CA GLU A 289 3.38 19.41 10.20
C GLU A 289 2.43 19.05 9.06
N ALA A 290 2.13 17.77 8.88
CA ALA A 290 1.13 17.32 7.91
C ALA A 290 -0.27 17.87 8.21
N ALA A 291 -0.67 17.90 9.50
CA ALA A 291 -1.95 18.48 9.93
C ALA A 291 -1.99 20.02 9.75
N GLU A 292 -0.89 20.70 10.02
CA GLU A 292 -0.76 22.15 9.79
C GLU A 292 -0.83 22.46 8.29
N THR A 293 -0.13 21.70 7.45
CA THR A 293 -0.21 21.80 5.98
C THR A 293 -1.65 21.61 5.48
N ALA A 294 -2.33 20.56 5.94
CA ALA A 294 -3.73 20.30 5.56
C ALA A 294 -4.68 21.41 6.00
N ARG A 295 -4.54 21.91 7.24
CA ARG A 295 -5.34 23.02 7.78
C ARG A 295 -5.13 24.30 6.97
N ASP A 296 -3.88 24.68 6.73
CA ASP A 296 -3.53 25.95 6.11
C ASP A 296 -3.88 25.97 4.62
N ALA A 297 -3.84 24.79 3.97
CA ALA A 297 -4.31 24.59 2.60
C ALA A 297 -5.85 24.44 2.47
N GLY A 298 -6.58 24.38 3.58
CA GLY A 298 -8.05 24.22 3.55
C GLY A 298 -8.50 22.86 3.00
N VAL A 299 -7.71 21.80 3.26
CA VAL A 299 -8.00 20.43 2.83
C VAL A 299 -9.26 19.90 3.51
N GLY A 300 -10.14 19.24 2.76
CA GLY A 300 -11.37 18.67 3.30
C GLY A 300 -11.13 17.57 4.34
N HIS A 301 -10.21 16.65 4.05
CA HIS A 301 -9.84 15.53 4.93
C HIS A 301 -8.33 15.24 4.85
N LEU A 302 -7.73 14.86 5.98
CA LEU A 302 -6.36 14.36 6.06
C LEU A 302 -6.38 12.88 6.45
N LEU A 303 -5.65 12.05 5.71
CA LEU A 303 -5.43 10.63 6.00
C LEU A 303 -3.93 10.39 6.12
N TYR A 304 -3.48 9.89 7.27
CA TYR A 304 -2.08 9.50 7.43
C TYR A 304 -1.82 8.12 6.83
N TYR A 305 -0.71 8.00 6.11
CA TYR A 305 -0.12 6.73 5.69
C TYR A 305 1.39 6.78 5.92
N HIS A 306 2.15 5.75 5.55
CA HIS A 306 3.58 5.67 5.84
C HIS A 306 3.91 6.07 7.30
N VAL A 307 3.19 5.43 8.24
CA VAL A 307 3.24 5.74 9.67
C VAL A 307 4.51 5.16 10.28
N VAL A 308 5.46 6.02 10.67
CA VAL A 308 6.79 5.65 11.21
C VAL A 308 6.99 6.30 12.59
N PRO A 309 7.42 5.53 13.61
CA PRO A 309 7.51 4.07 13.66
C PRO A 309 6.14 3.39 13.83
N PRO A 310 6.04 2.06 13.65
CA PRO A 310 4.77 1.37 13.78
C PRO A 310 4.19 1.48 15.21
N ILE A 311 2.86 1.54 15.31
CA ILE A 311 2.13 1.51 16.59
C ILE A 311 2.16 0.08 17.13
N ILE A 312 2.91 -0.16 18.21
CA ILE A 312 3.14 -1.48 18.81
C ILE A 312 2.44 -1.69 20.14
N VAL A 313 2.11 -0.61 20.87
CA VAL A 313 1.40 -0.68 22.15
C VAL A 313 0.11 0.13 22.10
N PRO A 314 -0.95 -0.28 22.84
CA PRO A 314 -2.17 0.51 22.96
C PRO A 314 -1.90 1.89 23.60
N GLY A 315 -2.48 2.93 23.04
CA GLY A 315 -2.30 4.31 23.50
C GLY A 315 -1.10 5.04 22.89
N GLN A 316 -0.25 4.34 22.13
CA GLN A 316 0.89 4.96 21.44
C GLN A 316 0.45 6.01 20.43
N GLU A 317 -0.75 5.86 19.87
CA GLU A 317 -1.36 6.83 18.95
C GLU A 317 -1.49 8.23 19.58
N ALA A 318 -1.62 8.34 20.90
CA ALA A 318 -1.65 9.63 21.59
C ALA A 318 -0.30 10.37 21.59
N LEU A 319 0.78 9.72 21.24
CA LEU A 319 2.12 10.33 21.04
C LEU A 319 2.32 10.83 19.60
N TRP A 320 1.33 10.68 18.75
CA TRP A 320 1.37 11.07 17.34
C TRP A 320 0.74 12.44 17.09
N LEU A 321 -0.09 12.93 18.02
CA LEU A 321 -0.86 14.16 17.97
C LEU A 321 -0.36 15.15 19.03
#